data_3747328904c4cc1dec3b7243fe3b3486
#
_entry.id   3747328904c4cc1dec3b7243fe3b3486
#
_cell.length_a   1.000
_cell.length_b   1.000
_cell.length_c   1.000
_cell.angle_alpha   90.00
_cell.angle_beta   90.00
_cell.angle_gamma   90.00
#
_symmetry.space_group_name_H-M   'P 1'
#
loop_
_entity.id
_entity.type
_entity.pdbx_description
1 polymer ?
#
loop_
_entity_poly.entity_id
_entity_poly.type
_entity_poly.pdbx_seq_one_letter_code
_entity_poly.pdbx_strand_id
1 'polypeptide(L)'
;MSRNADGDSSADGSDGFTFDDVSVVMGTYNEAEAVGTVLSDVDEVTDGRAEVVCVDGSSDETPGIARDHGATVVRQAPQGYGVAVREAILTPDRPVVVTTDCDDTYPMEQLPEFLDLVNEGYDVVSGDRLYHGADAMPGLNRQGNRAFALLASVLTGRRVHDTTTGMRAYRRDVVEDIEWTENTGLSAELLIRPLLRGYDVIEVPIAYRERRGRTKLDPFAGGAAIAKSIAKVSLEERFR
;
A
#
# COMPACT_ATOMS: atom_id res chain seq x y z
N MET A 1 -24.30 -15.46 54.96
CA MET A 1 -23.62 -14.23 54.46
C MET A 1 -23.10 -14.53 53.07
N SER A 2 -23.89 -14.14 52.11
CA SER A 2 -23.64 -14.34 50.68
C SER A 2 -22.77 -13.18 50.19
N ARG A 3 -21.68 -13.43 49.46
CA ARG A 3 -20.93 -12.43 48.74
C ARG A 3 -21.22 -12.64 47.26
N ASN A 4 -21.95 -11.69 46.67
CA ASN A 4 -22.11 -11.54 45.25
C ASN A 4 -20.74 -11.17 44.66
N ALA A 5 -20.31 -11.91 43.64
CA ALA A 5 -19.27 -11.54 42.73
C ALA A 5 -19.93 -11.07 41.46
N ASP A 6 -20.18 -9.78 41.38
CA ASP A 6 -20.50 -9.14 40.13
C ASP A 6 -19.20 -9.02 39.32
N GLY A 7 -19.06 -9.93 38.37
CA GLY A 7 -18.04 -9.83 37.34
C GLY A 7 -18.53 -8.82 36.28
N ASP A 8 -18.05 -7.60 36.37
CA ASP A 8 -18.13 -6.61 35.32
C ASP A 8 -17.21 -7.05 34.19
N SER A 9 -17.74 -7.77 33.22
CA SER A 9 -17.12 -7.97 31.92
C SER A 9 -17.58 -6.83 30.99
N SER A 10 -16.98 -5.68 31.13
CA SER A 10 -17.00 -4.68 30.07
C SER A 10 -16.21 -5.24 28.88
N ALA A 11 -16.88 -6.05 28.05
CA ALA A 11 -16.46 -6.25 26.68
C ALA A 11 -16.57 -4.89 26.00
N ASP A 12 -15.41 -4.26 25.79
CA ASP A 12 -15.31 -3.11 24.91
C ASP A 12 -15.72 -3.59 23.51
N GLY A 13 -16.97 -3.34 23.15
CA GLY A 13 -17.53 -3.62 21.84
C GLY A 13 -17.07 -2.55 20.86
N SER A 14 -15.78 -2.53 20.52
CA SER A 14 -15.36 -1.85 19.32
C SER A 14 -15.82 -2.69 18.14
N ASP A 15 -16.95 -2.30 17.52
CA ASP A 15 -17.25 -2.76 16.18
C ASP A 15 -15.99 -2.50 15.33
N GLY A 16 -15.47 -3.55 14.63
CA GLY A 16 -14.27 -3.43 13.81
C GLY A 16 -14.40 -2.33 12.74
N PHE A 17 -13.31 -1.93 12.14
CA PHE A 17 -13.32 -0.97 11.03
C PHE A 17 -14.20 -1.45 9.88
N THR A 18 -14.90 -0.51 9.26
CA THR A 18 -15.69 -0.71 8.05
C THR A 18 -15.10 0.10 6.91
N PHE A 19 -15.66 0.02 5.70
CA PHE A 19 -15.16 0.86 4.60
C PHE A 19 -15.38 2.37 4.82
N ASP A 20 -16.26 2.77 5.75
CA ASP A 20 -16.37 4.18 6.16
C ASP A 20 -15.11 4.67 6.90
N ASP A 21 -14.28 3.76 7.39
CA ASP A 21 -13.04 4.04 8.11
C ASP A 21 -11.80 3.92 7.21
N VAL A 22 -11.98 3.64 5.90
CA VAL A 22 -10.91 3.37 4.95
C VAL A 22 -10.71 4.52 3.97
N SER A 23 -9.45 4.92 3.78
CA SER A 23 -9.02 5.76 2.66
C SER A 23 -8.15 4.96 1.70
N VAL A 24 -8.59 4.80 0.44
CA VAL A 24 -7.78 4.24 -0.64
C VAL A 24 -6.99 5.36 -1.31
N VAL A 25 -5.68 5.25 -1.31
CA VAL A 25 -4.79 6.32 -1.74
C VAL A 25 -3.84 5.89 -2.84
N MET A 26 -3.58 6.77 -3.79
CA MET A 26 -2.70 6.48 -4.93
C MET A 26 -1.96 7.73 -5.43
N GLY A 27 -0.72 7.53 -5.86
CA GLY A 27 0.00 8.52 -6.66
C GLY A 27 -0.32 8.30 -8.15
N THR A 28 -0.76 9.34 -8.86
CA THR A 28 -1.14 9.24 -10.28
C THR A 28 -0.26 10.10 -11.17
N TYR A 29 0.12 9.55 -12.34
CA TYR A 29 0.88 10.29 -13.35
C TYR A 29 0.61 9.75 -14.75
N ASN A 30 -0.22 10.44 -15.54
CA ASN A 30 -0.63 10.06 -16.90
C ASN A 30 -1.16 8.62 -16.99
N GLU A 31 -2.23 8.34 -16.25
CA GLU A 31 -2.94 7.06 -16.18
C GLU A 31 -4.39 7.16 -16.67
N ALA A 32 -4.67 8.07 -17.62
CA ALA A 32 -6.03 8.30 -18.14
C ALA A 32 -6.70 7.03 -18.68
N GLU A 33 -5.93 6.05 -19.18
CA GLU A 33 -6.44 4.78 -19.72
C GLU A 33 -6.91 3.80 -18.63
N ALA A 34 -6.43 3.96 -17.37
CA ALA A 34 -6.65 3.00 -16.29
C ALA A 34 -7.43 3.57 -15.10
N VAL A 35 -7.24 4.86 -14.78
CA VAL A 35 -7.75 5.47 -13.56
C VAL A 35 -9.25 5.27 -13.37
N GLY A 36 -10.07 5.43 -14.40
CA GLY A 36 -11.52 5.26 -14.32
C GLY A 36 -11.93 3.83 -13.96
N THR A 37 -11.21 2.81 -14.48
CA THR A 37 -11.46 1.41 -14.15
C THR A 37 -11.11 1.13 -12.69
N VAL A 38 -9.92 1.53 -12.24
CA VAL A 38 -9.47 1.31 -10.86
C VAL A 38 -10.42 1.96 -9.86
N LEU A 39 -10.86 3.19 -10.13
CA LEU A 39 -11.78 3.90 -9.24
C LEU A 39 -13.18 3.27 -9.22
N SER A 40 -13.67 2.77 -10.36
CA SER A 40 -14.93 2.04 -10.42
C SER A 40 -14.86 0.72 -9.64
N ASP A 41 -13.74 -0.02 -9.73
CA ASP A 41 -13.53 -1.26 -8.98
C ASP A 41 -13.50 -0.98 -7.46
N VAL A 42 -12.86 0.11 -7.03
CA VAL A 42 -12.87 0.55 -5.62
C VAL A 42 -14.29 0.88 -5.16
N ASP A 43 -15.01 1.68 -5.94
CA ASP A 43 -16.40 2.09 -5.62
C ASP A 43 -17.32 0.86 -5.49
N GLU A 44 -17.25 -0.07 -6.45
CA GLU A 44 -18.05 -1.30 -6.44
C GLU A 44 -17.76 -2.17 -5.21
N VAL A 45 -16.47 -2.40 -4.89
CA VAL A 45 -16.07 -3.30 -3.79
C VAL A 45 -16.37 -2.69 -2.41
N THR A 46 -16.33 -1.38 -2.30
CA THR A 46 -16.56 -0.68 -1.02
C THR A 46 -17.98 -0.14 -0.87
N ASP A 47 -18.90 -0.41 -1.81
CA ASP A 47 -20.23 0.19 -1.90
C ASP A 47 -20.17 1.73 -1.82
N GLY A 48 -19.16 2.36 -2.42
CA GLY A 48 -18.96 3.80 -2.39
C GLY A 48 -18.62 4.40 -1.02
N ARG A 49 -18.29 3.58 -0.03
CA ARG A 49 -18.07 4.04 1.37
C ARG A 49 -16.63 4.45 1.65
N ALA A 50 -15.66 3.87 0.94
CA ALA A 50 -14.26 4.26 1.11
C ALA A 50 -14.01 5.66 0.54
N GLU A 51 -13.20 6.45 1.25
CA GLU A 51 -12.64 7.66 0.69
C GLU A 51 -11.58 7.30 -0.35
N VAL A 52 -11.50 8.04 -1.46
CA VAL A 52 -10.43 7.88 -2.44
C VAL A 52 -9.64 9.18 -2.58
N VAL A 53 -8.31 9.09 -2.46
CA VAL A 53 -7.40 10.23 -2.61
C VAL A 53 -6.36 9.93 -3.69
N CYS A 54 -6.30 10.79 -4.72
CA CYS A 54 -5.31 10.75 -5.78
C CYS A 54 -4.36 11.94 -5.65
N VAL A 55 -3.07 11.70 -5.40
CA VAL A 55 -2.05 12.74 -5.52
C VAL A 55 -1.49 12.71 -6.94
N ASP A 56 -1.82 13.74 -7.70
CA ASP A 56 -1.70 13.73 -9.15
C ASP A 56 -0.70 14.75 -9.70
N GLY A 57 0.24 14.24 -10.51
CA GLY A 57 1.21 15.03 -11.26
C GLY A 57 0.98 15.05 -12.78
N SER A 58 -0.16 14.55 -13.26
CA SER A 58 -0.44 14.32 -14.68
C SER A 58 -0.60 15.60 -15.49
N SER A 59 -0.30 15.48 -16.80
CA SER A 59 -0.58 16.52 -17.80
C SER A 59 -1.69 16.11 -18.78
N ASP A 60 -2.24 14.89 -18.65
CA ASP A 60 -3.37 14.37 -19.42
C ASP A 60 -4.70 14.47 -18.65
N GLU A 61 -5.73 13.75 -19.09
CA GLU A 61 -7.09 13.77 -18.53
C GLU A 61 -7.21 13.02 -17.19
N THR A 62 -6.14 12.37 -16.68
CA THR A 62 -6.17 11.58 -15.43
C THR A 62 -6.88 12.31 -14.27
N PRO A 63 -6.52 13.56 -13.91
CA PRO A 63 -7.14 14.23 -12.77
C PRO A 63 -8.60 14.63 -13.00
N GLY A 64 -9.01 14.81 -14.27
CA GLY A 64 -10.41 15.03 -14.64
C GLY A 64 -11.24 13.78 -14.40
N ILE A 65 -10.78 12.66 -14.97
CA ILE A 65 -11.44 11.35 -14.82
C ILE A 65 -11.53 10.97 -13.34
N ALA A 66 -10.46 11.17 -12.55
CA ALA A 66 -10.48 10.86 -11.13
C ALA A 66 -11.56 11.63 -10.36
N ARG A 67 -11.72 12.95 -10.63
CA ARG A 67 -12.78 13.75 -10.00
C ARG A 67 -14.18 13.32 -10.43
N ASP A 68 -14.36 12.95 -11.68
CA ASP A 68 -15.65 12.49 -12.21
C ASP A 68 -16.09 11.17 -11.54
N HIS A 69 -15.14 10.36 -11.01
CA HIS A 69 -15.39 9.18 -10.20
C HIS A 69 -15.41 9.46 -8.67
N GLY A 70 -15.50 10.71 -8.26
CA GLY A 70 -15.65 11.08 -6.85
C GLY A 70 -14.36 11.13 -6.03
N ALA A 71 -13.19 10.91 -6.62
CA ALA A 71 -11.92 10.96 -5.89
C ALA A 71 -11.54 12.40 -5.52
N THR A 72 -10.98 12.57 -4.32
CA THR A 72 -10.28 13.78 -3.92
C THR A 72 -8.95 13.85 -4.65
N VAL A 73 -8.75 14.87 -5.50
CA VAL A 73 -7.52 15.03 -6.29
C VAL A 73 -6.67 16.17 -5.76
N VAL A 74 -5.52 15.81 -5.18
CA VAL A 74 -4.48 16.75 -4.75
C VAL A 74 -3.48 16.94 -5.90
N ARG A 75 -3.39 18.15 -6.44
CA ARG A 75 -2.46 18.46 -7.54
C ARG A 75 -1.05 18.69 -7.01
N GLN A 76 -0.07 17.99 -7.56
CA GLN A 76 1.33 18.10 -7.22
C GLN A 76 2.20 18.21 -8.47
N ALA A 77 3.29 18.97 -8.41
CA ALA A 77 4.30 18.91 -9.48
C ALA A 77 4.94 17.51 -9.51
N PRO A 78 5.22 16.92 -10.68
CA PRO A 78 5.78 15.58 -10.78
C PRO A 78 7.21 15.55 -10.21
N GLN A 79 7.38 14.96 -9.04
CA GLN A 79 8.65 14.82 -8.32
C GLN A 79 9.07 13.35 -8.09
N GLY A 80 8.33 12.43 -8.71
CA GLY A 80 8.55 10.99 -8.62
C GLY A 80 7.51 10.27 -7.77
N TYR A 81 7.48 8.94 -7.95
CA TYR A 81 6.50 8.04 -7.37
C TYR A 81 6.39 8.17 -5.84
N GLY A 82 7.54 8.10 -5.15
CA GLY A 82 7.52 8.09 -3.68
C GLY A 82 7.08 9.42 -3.08
N VAL A 83 7.32 10.55 -3.76
CA VAL A 83 6.83 11.86 -3.29
C VAL A 83 5.30 11.89 -3.36
N ALA A 84 4.72 11.40 -4.46
CA ALA A 84 3.27 11.37 -4.63
C ALA A 84 2.59 10.40 -3.65
N VAL A 85 3.12 9.17 -3.51
CA VAL A 85 2.53 8.18 -2.59
C VAL A 85 2.69 8.59 -1.12
N ARG A 86 3.82 9.20 -0.75
CA ARG A 86 4.02 9.74 0.61
C ARG A 86 3.01 10.83 0.95
N GLU A 87 2.77 11.76 0.04
CA GLU A 87 1.71 12.75 0.20
C GLU A 87 0.34 12.07 0.30
N ALA A 88 0.09 11.06 -0.53
CA ALA A 88 -1.18 10.35 -0.56
C ALA A 88 -1.50 9.63 0.75
N ILE A 89 -0.53 8.95 1.38
CA ILE A 89 -0.74 8.25 2.65
C ILE A 89 -0.93 9.19 3.85
N LEU A 90 -0.41 10.42 3.76
CA LEU A 90 -0.49 11.43 4.83
C LEU A 90 -1.67 12.39 4.69
N THR A 91 -2.34 12.41 3.52
CA THR A 91 -3.43 13.36 3.25
C THR A 91 -4.74 13.04 3.98
N PRO A 92 -5.24 11.78 3.99
CA PRO A 92 -6.52 11.48 4.64
C PRO A 92 -6.37 11.32 6.16
N ASP A 93 -7.48 11.40 6.88
CA ASP A 93 -7.52 11.28 8.35
C ASP A 93 -8.21 9.97 8.82
N ARG A 94 -8.66 9.09 7.91
CA ARG A 94 -9.38 7.87 8.29
C ARG A 94 -8.47 6.85 8.98
N PRO A 95 -9.01 5.99 9.87
CA PRO A 95 -8.25 5.04 10.69
C PRO A 95 -7.42 4.02 9.91
N VAL A 96 -7.86 3.66 8.70
CA VAL A 96 -7.19 2.69 7.82
C VAL A 96 -6.82 3.36 6.50
N VAL A 97 -5.57 3.23 6.10
CA VAL A 97 -5.07 3.75 4.82
C VAL A 97 -4.67 2.57 3.93
N VAL A 98 -5.23 2.48 2.74
CA VAL A 98 -4.89 1.48 1.75
C VAL A 98 -4.19 2.13 0.57
N THR A 99 -2.94 1.74 0.31
CA THR A 99 -2.22 2.16 -0.90
C THR A 99 -2.54 1.22 -2.07
N THR A 100 -2.59 1.77 -3.27
CA THR A 100 -2.62 0.99 -4.53
C THR A 100 -2.00 1.80 -5.66
N ASP A 101 -1.65 1.14 -6.76
CA ASP A 101 -1.27 1.83 -7.99
C ASP A 101 -2.51 2.04 -8.89
N CYS A 102 -2.42 3.01 -9.80
CA CYS A 102 -3.52 3.43 -10.66
C CYS A 102 -3.41 2.85 -12.09
N ASP A 103 -2.90 1.62 -12.23
CA ASP A 103 -2.58 1.01 -13.52
C ASP A 103 -3.31 -0.31 -13.83
N ASP A 104 -4.34 -0.61 -13.01
CA ASP A 104 -5.18 -1.82 -13.10
C ASP A 104 -4.43 -3.15 -12.84
N THR A 105 -3.23 -3.10 -12.26
CA THR A 105 -2.47 -4.32 -11.95
C THR A 105 -2.89 -5.00 -10.65
N TYR A 106 -3.56 -4.30 -9.75
CA TYR A 106 -3.98 -4.83 -8.45
C TYR A 106 -5.46 -5.19 -8.41
N PRO A 107 -5.82 -6.31 -7.73
CA PRO A 107 -7.19 -6.77 -7.61
C PRO A 107 -7.91 -6.04 -6.47
N MET A 108 -8.76 -5.05 -6.79
CA MET A 108 -9.51 -4.30 -5.76
C MET A 108 -10.47 -5.19 -4.97
N GLU A 109 -10.89 -6.33 -5.53
CA GLU A 109 -11.65 -7.38 -4.83
C GLU A 109 -10.97 -7.96 -3.59
N GLN A 110 -9.69 -7.68 -3.38
CA GLN A 110 -8.96 -8.08 -2.17
C GLN A 110 -9.11 -7.07 -1.00
N LEU A 111 -9.70 -5.90 -1.23
CA LEU A 111 -9.87 -4.89 -0.18
C LEU A 111 -10.62 -5.41 1.06
N PRO A 112 -11.68 -6.22 0.95
CA PRO A 112 -12.34 -6.80 2.12
C PRO A 112 -11.40 -7.67 2.97
N GLU A 113 -10.61 -8.55 2.36
CA GLU A 113 -9.64 -9.41 3.07
C GLU A 113 -8.58 -8.56 3.79
N PHE A 114 -8.11 -7.48 3.16
CA PHE A 114 -7.15 -6.57 3.79
C PHE A 114 -7.74 -5.90 5.03
N LEU A 115 -9.01 -5.45 4.94
CA LEU A 115 -9.71 -4.83 6.07
C LEU A 115 -9.99 -5.84 7.20
N ASP A 116 -10.38 -7.07 6.85
CA ASP A 116 -10.60 -8.13 7.83
C ASP A 116 -9.32 -8.43 8.62
N LEU A 117 -8.16 -8.51 7.96
CA LEU A 117 -6.88 -8.74 8.63
C LEU A 117 -6.45 -7.55 9.52
N VAL A 118 -6.75 -6.31 9.12
CA VAL A 118 -6.56 -5.15 10.01
C VAL A 118 -7.47 -5.27 11.24
N ASN A 119 -8.69 -5.74 11.08
CA ASN A 119 -9.63 -5.99 12.18
C ASN A 119 -9.21 -7.17 13.07
N GLU A 120 -8.47 -8.14 12.52
CA GLU A 120 -7.85 -9.23 13.30
C GLU A 120 -6.65 -8.76 14.14
N GLY A 121 -6.19 -7.51 13.94
CA GLY A 121 -5.17 -6.87 14.74
C GLY A 121 -3.82 -6.68 14.07
N TYR A 122 -3.68 -7.01 12.77
CA TYR A 122 -2.45 -6.68 12.03
C TYR A 122 -2.34 -5.17 11.81
N ASP A 123 -1.15 -4.64 12.02
CA ASP A 123 -0.85 -3.23 11.82
C ASP A 123 -0.65 -2.89 10.33
N VAL A 124 -0.09 -3.85 9.58
CA VAL A 124 0.16 -3.73 8.13
C VAL A 124 -0.20 -5.03 7.43
N VAL A 125 -1.01 -4.93 6.39
CA VAL A 125 -1.31 -6.02 5.45
C VAL A 125 -0.70 -5.69 4.10
N SER A 126 0.18 -6.54 3.57
CA SER A 126 0.91 -6.33 2.32
C SER A 126 0.58 -7.39 1.29
N GLY A 127 0.27 -7.01 0.06
CA GLY A 127 0.01 -7.96 -1.01
C GLY A 127 1.29 -8.64 -1.50
N ASP A 128 1.28 -9.98 -1.61
CA ASP A 128 2.34 -10.79 -2.23
C ASP A 128 1.94 -11.20 -3.65
N ARG A 129 2.44 -10.49 -4.65
CA ARG A 129 2.19 -10.78 -6.07
C ARG A 129 2.98 -11.98 -6.58
N LEU A 130 4.01 -12.39 -5.86
CA LEU A 130 4.96 -13.42 -6.31
C LEU A 130 4.51 -14.81 -5.90
N TYR A 131 3.54 -14.94 -5.00
CA TYR A 131 3.06 -16.21 -4.47
C TYR A 131 2.47 -17.14 -5.57
N HIS A 132 1.60 -16.60 -6.41
CA HIS A 132 0.98 -17.34 -7.52
C HIS A 132 1.81 -17.34 -8.81
N GLY A 133 3.10 -16.93 -8.76
CA GLY A 133 4.00 -16.95 -9.90
C GLY A 133 4.07 -15.65 -10.69
N ALA A 134 3.10 -14.73 -10.54
CA ALA A 134 3.05 -13.43 -11.21
C ALA A 134 3.24 -13.53 -12.74
N ASP A 135 2.47 -14.37 -13.42
CA ASP A 135 2.64 -14.67 -14.85
C ASP A 135 2.42 -13.43 -15.75
N ALA A 136 1.55 -12.50 -15.33
CA ALA A 136 1.36 -11.22 -16.00
C ALA A 136 2.56 -10.25 -15.85
N MET A 137 3.46 -10.52 -14.91
CA MET A 137 4.65 -9.68 -14.69
C MET A 137 5.77 -10.05 -15.66
N PRO A 138 6.40 -9.09 -16.36
CA PRO A 138 7.57 -9.38 -17.19
C PRO A 138 8.66 -10.15 -16.41
N GLY A 139 9.25 -11.17 -17.03
CA GLY A 139 10.16 -12.11 -16.36
C GLY A 139 11.35 -11.44 -15.68
N LEU A 140 11.90 -10.36 -16.26
CA LEU A 140 13.00 -9.59 -15.67
C LEU A 140 12.56 -8.90 -14.37
N ASN A 141 11.38 -8.28 -14.37
CA ASN A 141 10.82 -7.61 -13.19
C ASN A 141 10.51 -8.63 -12.09
N ARG A 142 9.95 -9.79 -12.45
CA ARG A 142 9.66 -10.87 -11.51
C ARG A 142 10.92 -11.39 -10.80
N GLN A 143 12.00 -11.59 -11.55
CA GLN A 143 13.28 -12.01 -10.95
C GLN A 143 13.91 -10.91 -10.11
N GLY A 144 13.85 -9.66 -10.56
CA GLY A 144 14.27 -8.50 -9.78
C GLY A 144 13.54 -8.39 -8.45
N ASN A 145 12.22 -8.52 -8.45
CA ASN A 145 11.41 -8.46 -7.23
C ASN A 145 11.72 -9.61 -6.26
N ARG A 146 11.97 -10.83 -6.78
CA ARG A 146 12.46 -11.95 -5.94
C ARG A 146 13.82 -11.66 -5.31
N ALA A 147 14.73 -11.04 -6.05
CA ALA A 147 16.04 -10.65 -5.54
C ALA A 147 15.91 -9.56 -4.46
N PHE A 148 15.00 -8.59 -4.64
CA PHE A 148 14.72 -7.58 -3.62
C PHE A 148 14.10 -8.18 -2.35
N ALA A 149 13.16 -9.11 -2.49
CA ALA A 149 12.57 -9.83 -1.37
C ALA A 149 13.62 -10.64 -0.58
N LEU A 150 14.53 -11.31 -1.28
CA LEU A 150 15.65 -12.01 -0.65
C LEU A 150 16.60 -11.04 0.08
N LEU A 151 16.98 -9.93 -0.56
CA LEU A 151 17.82 -8.89 0.06
C LEU A 151 17.16 -8.32 1.32
N ALA A 152 15.89 -7.98 1.25
CA ALA A 152 15.12 -7.50 2.39
C ALA A 152 15.07 -8.55 3.51
N SER A 153 14.82 -9.83 3.17
CA SER A 153 14.80 -10.92 4.15
C SER A 153 16.11 -11.07 4.90
N VAL A 154 17.23 -11.00 4.17
CA VAL A 154 18.58 -11.10 4.78
C VAL A 154 18.87 -9.90 5.70
N LEU A 155 18.52 -8.69 5.28
CA LEU A 155 18.83 -7.48 6.03
C LEU A 155 17.90 -7.26 7.22
N THR A 156 16.62 -7.66 7.12
CA THR A 156 15.66 -7.53 8.22
C THR A 156 15.69 -8.69 9.21
N GLY A 157 16.23 -9.84 8.80
CA GLY A 157 16.14 -11.08 9.56
C GLY A 157 14.73 -11.67 9.62
N ARG A 158 13.80 -11.16 8.84
CA ARG A 158 12.41 -11.60 8.68
C ARG A 158 12.21 -12.15 7.28
N ARG A 159 11.34 -13.12 7.11
CA ARG A 159 10.97 -13.59 5.77
C ARG A 159 10.10 -12.55 5.09
N VAL A 160 10.52 -12.08 3.93
CA VAL A 160 9.81 -11.12 3.07
C VAL A 160 9.55 -11.79 1.73
N HIS A 161 8.32 -11.69 1.22
CA HIS A 161 7.92 -12.33 -0.04
C HIS A 161 7.88 -11.34 -1.21
N ASP A 162 7.28 -10.15 -1.02
CA ASP A 162 7.20 -9.10 -2.05
C ASP A 162 7.47 -7.70 -1.45
N THR A 163 8.67 -7.19 -1.66
CA THR A 163 9.10 -5.89 -1.13
C THR A 163 8.51 -4.70 -1.89
N THR A 164 8.10 -4.89 -3.15
CA THR A 164 7.82 -3.79 -4.08
C THR A 164 6.37 -3.72 -4.53
N THR A 165 5.46 -4.41 -3.86
CA THR A 165 4.02 -4.26 -4.10
C THR A 165 3.57 -2.83 -3.80
N GLY A 166 2.59 -2.31 -4.54
CA GLY A 166 1.91 -1.05 -4.25
C GLY A 166 0.68 -1.22 -3.38
N MET A 167 0.11 -2.45 -3.30
CA MET A 167 -1.11 -2.70 -2.56
C MET A 167 -0.83 -3.11 -1.12
N ARG A 168 -1.17 -2.24 -0.17
CA ARG A 168 -1.04 -2.45 1.27
C ARG A 168 -2.12 -1.72 2.05
N ALA A 169 -2.56 -2.31 3.16
CA ALA A 169 -3.35 -1.62 4.17
C ALA A 169 -2.50 -1.34 5.41
N TYR A 170 -2.73 -0.20 6.02
CA TYR A 170 -2.05 0.26 7.23
C TYR A 170 -3.07 0.77 8.23
N ARG A 171 -2.86 0.51 9.50
CA ARG A 171 -3.44 1.32 10.56
C ARG A 171 -2.84 2.73 10.49
N ARG A 172 -3.64 3.74 10.76
CA ARG A 172 -3.24 5.14 10.65
C ARG A 172 -2.05 5.50 11.53
N ASP A 173 -2.01 4.97 12.75
CA ASP A 173 -0.93 5.19 13.70
C ASP A 173 0.44 4.74 13.17
N VAL A 174 0.52 3.66 12.40
CA VAL A 174 1.76 3.22 11.72
C VAL A 174 2.24 4.26 10.72
N VAL A 175 1.30 4.83 9.94
CA VAL A 175 1.63 5.84 8.92
C VAL A 175 2.18 7.11 9.56
N GLU A 176 1.63 7.52 10.69
CA GLU A 176 1.99 8.75 11.41
C GLU A 176 3.27 8.61 12.24
N ASP A 177 3.56 7.43 12.81
CA ASP A 177 4.76 7.18 13.60
C ASP A 177 6.04 7.13 12.76
N ILE A 178 5.92 6.85 11.47
CA ILE A 178 7.06 6.61 10.59
C ILE A 178 7.34 7.83 9.70
N GLU A 179 8.58 8.33 9.74
CA GLU A 179 9.07 9.30 8.77
C GLU A 179 9.45 8.58 7.46
N TRP A 180 8.70 8.85 6.40
CA TRP A 180 8.91 8.27 5.07
C TRP A 180 9.85 9.16 4.24
N THR A 181 10.98 8.64 3.80
CA THR A 181 12.06 9.42 3.21
C THR A 181 12.44 9.06 1.78
N GLU A 182 12.15 7.82 1.37
CA GLU A 182 12.56 7.32 0.06
C GLU A 182 11.65 7.84 -1.08
N ASN A 183 12.17 7.85 -2.30
CA ASN A 183 11.42 8.16 -3.50
C ASN A 183 11.22 6.90 -4.35
N THR A 184 12.15 6.55 -5.22
CA THR A 184 12.02 5.36 -6.08
C THR A 184 11.89 4.06 -5.28
N GLY A 185 12.48 3.98 -4.10
CA GLY A 185 12.42 2.83 -3.19
C GLY A 185 11.34 2.89 -2.12
N LEU A 186 10.41 3.83 -2.20
CA LEU A 186 9.38 4.01 -1.18
C LEU A 186 8.55 2.72 -0.95
N SER A 187 8.22 1.97 -2.00
CA SER A 187 7.49 0.69 -1.84
C SER A 187 8.22 -0.29 -0.91
N ALA A 188 9.56 -0.31 -0.95
CA ALA A 188 10.34 -1.14 -0.05
C ALA A 188 10.38 -0.54 1.38
N GLU A 189 10.53 0.77 1.50
CA GLU A 189 10.50 1.47 2.79
C GLU A 189 9.18 1.24 3.53
N LEU A 190 8.04 1.29 2.82
CA LEU A 190 6.69 1.07 3.32
C LEU A 190 6.47 -0.33 3.94
N LEU A 191 7.32 -1.30 3.66
CA LEU A 191 7.32 -2.61 4.30
C LEU A 191 8.42 -2.76 5.36
N ILE A 192 9.64 -2.32 5.04
CA ILE A 192 10.83 -2.59 5.87
C ILE A 192 10.79 -1.83 7.18
N ARG A 193 10.40 -0.54 7.19
CA ARG A 193 10.34 0.23 8.43
C ARG A 193 9.33 -0.34 9.43
N PRO A 194 8.07 -0.63 9.07
CA PRO A 194 7.15 -1.29 9.99
C PRO A 194 7.69 -2.61 10.53
N LEU A 195 8.24 -3.49 9.65
CA LEU A 195 8.82 -4.77 10.08
C LEU A 195 9.93 -4.61 11.12
N LEU A 196 10.85 -3.66 10.93
CA LEU A 196 11.99 -3.45 11.82
C LEU A 196 11.62 -2.71 13.10
N ARG A 197 10.54 -1.93 13.09
CA ARG A 197 9.99 -1.28 14.28
C ARG A 197 9.10 -2.19 15.13
N GLY A 198 8.86 -3.42 14.66
CA GLY A 198 8.15 -4.44 15.44
C GLY A 198 6.63 -4.39 15.31
N TYR A 199 6.11 -3.69 14.31
CA TYR A 199 4.69 -3.77 13.97
C TYR A 199 4.32 -5.18 13.48
N ASP A 200 3.07 -5.57 13.69
CA ASP A 200 2.53 -6.84 13.21
C ASP A 200 2.19 -6.73 11.72
N VAL A 201 3.07 -7.32 10.90
CA VAL A 201 2.98 -7.27 9.43
C VAL A 201 2.67 -8.66 8.89
N ILE A 202 1.64 -8.75 8.02
CA ILE A 202 1.31 -9.95 7.27
C ILE A 202 1.42 -9.70 5.76
N GLU A 203 1.95 -10.67 5.03
CA GLU A 203 1.92 -10.69 3.57
C GLU A 203 0.89 -11.72 3.10
N VAL A 204 -0.04 -11.30 2.23
CA VAL A 204 -1.13 -12.12 1.71
C VAL A 204 -1.03 -12.29 0.19
N PRO A 205 -1.25 -13.50 -0.34
CA PRO A 205 -1.21 -13.73 -1.77
C PRO A 205 -2.27 -12.89 -2.49
N ILE A 206 -1.84 -12.15 -3.51
CA ILE A 206 -2.75 -11.42 -4.40
C ILE A 206 -2.50 -11.80 -5.85
N ALA A 207 -3.53 -11.71 -6.69
CA ALA A 207 -3.37 -11.78 -8.13
C ALA A 207 -2.61 -10.56 -8.65
N TYR A 208 -1.93 -10.71 -9.78
CA TYR A 208 -1.31 -9.60 -10.49
C TYR A 208 -1.81 -9.60 -11.93
N ARG A 209 -2.46 -8.51 -12.34
CA ARG A 209 -3.09 -8.37 -13.64
C ARG A 209 -2.14 -7.72 -14.65
N GLU A 210 -2.47 -7.81 -15.94
CA GLU A 210 -1.77 -7.06 -16.97
C GLU A 210 -2.00 -5.56 -16.78
N ARG A 211 -0.90 -4.80 -16.84
CA ARG A 211 -0.93 -3.35 -16.73
C ARG A 211 -1.67 -2.71 -17.90
N ARG A 212 -2.54 -1.77 -17.61
CA ARG A 212 -3.04 -0.79 -18.58
C ARG A 212 -2.12 0.42 -18.61
N GLY A 213 -1.82 0.92 -19.81
CA GLY A 213 -0.92 2.06 -19.97
C GLY A 213 0.58 1.67 -20.05
N ARG A 214 1.47 2.65 -19.90
CA ARG A 214 2.92 2.51 -20.15
C ARG A 214 3.73 2.47 -18.87
N THR A 215 4.69 1.55 -18.79
CA THR A 215 5.69 1.54 -17.71
C THR A 215 6.58 2.78 -17.80
N LYS A 216 6.72 3.50 -16.70
CA LYS A 216 7.48 4.77 -16.60
C LYS A 216 8.83 4.61 -15.90
N LEU A 217 9.06 3.48 -15.22
CA LEU A 217 10.30 3.21 -14.51
C LEU A 217 11.29 2.48 -15.43
N ASP A 218 12.53 2.98 -15.51
CA ASP A 218 13.63 2.25 -16.12
C ASP A 218 14.01 1.04 -15.25
N PRO A 219 13.99 -0.20 -15.79
CA PRO A 219 14.19 -1.40 -14.97
C PRO A 219 15.56 -1.47 -14.29
N PHE A 220 16.64 -0.97 -14.92
CA PHE A 220 18.00 -1.06 -14.36
C PHE A 220 18.27 0.06 -13.36
N ALA A 221 18.00 1.31 -13.75
CA ALA A 221 18.23 2.46 -12.88
C ALA A 221 17.26 2.42 -11.67
N GLY A 222 15.99 2.08 -11.90
CA GLY A 222 14.99 1.88 -10.85
C GLY A 222 15.36 0.72 -9.92
N GLY A 223 15.81 -0.41 -10.49
CA GLY A 223 16.22 -1.57 -9.71
C GLY A 223 17.42 -1.27 -8.78
N ALA A 224 18.43 -0.58 -9.27
CA ALA A 224 19.57 -0.16 -8.44
C ALA A 224 19.17 0.80 -7.32
N ALA A 225 18.25 1.74 -7.60
CA ALA A 225 17.71 2.65 -6.60
C ALA A 225 16.93 1.91 -5.51
N ILE A 226 16.06 0.95 -5.88
CA ILE A 226 15.31 0.12 -4.93
C ILE A 226 16.26 -0.69 -4.04
N ALA A 227 17.25 -1.37 -4.62
CA ALA A 227 18.23 -2.14 -3.83
C ALA A 227 18.99 -1.25 -2.83
N LYS A 228 19.39 -0.05 -3.25
CA LYS A 228 20.03 0.94 -2.39
C LYS A 228 19.10 1.38 -1.24
N SER A 229 17.82 1.63 -1.54
CA SER A 229 16.82 2.01 -0.53
C SER A 229 16.60 0.88 0.48
N ILE A 230 16.48 -0.37 0.03
CA ILE A 230 16.38 -1.54 0.93
C ILE A 230 17.55 -1.59 1.90
N ALA A 231 18.78 -1.46 1.39
CA ALA A 231 19.97 -1.48 2.24
C ALA A 231 20.03 -0.28 3.20
N LYS A 232 19.76 0.94 2.70
CA LYS A 232 19.78 2.17 3.48
C LYS A 232 18.77 2.12 4.62
N VAL A 233 17.50 1.84 4.31
CA VAL A 233 16.42 1.80 5.30
C VAL A 233 16.65 0.71 6.34
N SER A 234 17.11 -0.48 5.93
CA SER A 234 17.41 -1.57 6.86
C SER A 234 18.55 -1.21 7.82
N LEU A 235 19.56 -0.47 7.37
CA LEU A 235 20.66 -0.01 8.21
C LEU A 235 20.20 1.12 9.15
N GLU A 236 19.46 2.10 8.66
CA GLU A 236 18.95 3.21 9.47
C GLU A 236 18.11 2.70 10.66
N GLU A 237 17.16 1.81 10.42
CA GLU A 237 16.31 1.26 11.49
C GLU A 237 17.08 0.33 12.45
N ARG A 238 18.15 -0.31 11.99
CA ARG A 238 18.97 -1.17 12.86
C ARG A 238 19.83 -0.41 13.87
N PHE A 239 20.15 0.84 13.57
CA PHE A 239 21.01 1.70 14.41
C PHE A 239 20.25 2.84 15.09
N ARG A 240 18.92 2.84 14.98
CA ARG A 240 18.02 3.77 15.68
C ARG A 240 17.73 3.28 17.11
#